data_f9844d8d9a8f4599d0b33e722114afda
#
_entry.id   f9844d8d9a8f4599d0b33e722114afda
#
_cell.length_a   1.000
_cell.length_b   1.000
_cell.length_c   1.000
_cell.angle_alpha   90.00
_cell.angle_beta   90.00
_cell.angle_gamma   90.00
#
_symmetry.space_group_name_H-M   'P 1'
#
loop_
_entity.id
_entity.type
_entity.pdbx_description
1 polymer ?
#
loop_
_entity_poly.entity_id
_entity_poly.type
_entity_poly.pdbx_seq_one_letter_code
_entity_poly.pdbx_strand_id
1 'polypeptide(L)'
;MTHVALLRGVNVGGKNKLPMKALVALFEDLGCEAVRTYIQSGNVLFEAKSTEGLADRIAARIEADHGLRVPVVLRTAEALARIRDDNPFPDADPKALHVMFLRDAPAKVRVKALDPDRSPGDAFVVRGANVYVCCPNGVARTKLTNAWFDAQLGTVSTGRNWRTLGKLIELSS
;
A
#
# COMPACT_ATOMS: atom_id res chain seq x y z
N MET A 1 5.51 -18.57 4.40
CA MET A 1 5.09 -17.62 3.31
C MET A 1 5.33 -16.21 3.78
N THR A 2 6.07 -15.46 3.00
CA THR A 2 6.37 -14.05 3.31
C THR A 2 5.17 -13.16 2.98
N HIS A 3 4.82 -12.32 3.93
CA HIS A 3 3.80 -11.30 3.79
C HIS A 3 4.44 -9.91 3.85
N VAL A 4 3.76 -8.94 3.29
CA VAL A 4 4.18 -7.53 3.36
C VAL A 4 3.01 -6.71 3.89
N ALA A 5 3.28 -5.96 4.95
CA ALA A 5 2.37 -4.95 5.47
C ALA A 5 2.77 -3.59 4.92
N LEU A 6 1.79 -2.89 4.39
CA LEU A 6 1.93 -1.57 3.80
C LEU A 6 1.15 -0.59 4.67
N LEU A 7 1.87 0.29 5.36
CA LEU A 7 1.30 1.30 6.25
C LEU A 7 1.22 2.65 5.52
N ARG A 8 0.16 3.41 5.75
CA ARG A 8 -0.01 4.72 5.12
C ARG A 8 0.31 5.87 6.06
N GLY A 9 1.06 6.83 5.56
CA GLY A 9 1.28 8.10 6.23
C GLY A 9 2.23 8.05 7.41
N VAL A 10 3.10 7.04 7.47
CA VAL A 10 4.09 6.87 8.54
C VAL A 10 5.39 7.57 8.16
N ASN A 11 5.95 8.36 9.09
CA ASN A 11 7.23 9.07 8.93
C ASN A 11 7.30 9.98 7.70
N VAL A 12 6.18 10.58 7.31
CA VAL A 12 6.09 11.45 6.14
C VAL A 12 6.13 12.91 6.58
N GLY A 13 7.08 13.68 6.02
CA GLY A 13 7.18 15.11 6.29
C GLY A 13 7.34 15.48 7.77
N GLY A 14 7.99 14.64 8.56
CA GLY A 14 8.14 14.82 10.00
C GLY A 14 6.89 14.57 10.83
N LYS A 15 5.81 14.09 10.19
CA LYS A 15 4.54 13.74 10.84
C LYS A 15 4.45 12.23 11.06
N ASN A 16 3.63 11.83 12.03
CA ASN A 16 3.32 10.42 12.35
C ASN A 16 4.60 9.59 12.53
N LYS A 17 5.51 10.09 13.37
CA LYS A 17 6.78 9.42 13.67
C LYS A 17 6.55 8.07 14.34
N LEU A 18 7.01 7.02 13.68
CA LEU A 18 6.94 5.65 14.17
C LEU A 18 8.32 5.00 13.98
N PRO A 19 9.10 4.80 15.05
CA PRO A 19 10.42 4.18 14.95
C PRO A 19 10.31 2.77 14.39
N MET A 20 11.19 2.40 13.46
CA MET A 20 11.16 1.08 12.84
C MET A 20 11.40 -0.04 13.85
N LYS A 21 12.23 0.17 14.86
CA LYS A 21 12.44 -0.81 15.96
C LYS A 21 11.15 -1.07 16.74
N ALA A 22 10.38 -0.03 17.03
CA ALA A 22 9.10 -0.16 17.72
C ALA A 22 8.08 -0.93 16.86
N LEU A 23 8.10 -0.68 15.55
CA LEU A 23 7.23 -1.36 14.60
C LEU A 23 7.57 -2.86 14.49
N VAL A 24 8.86 -3.20 14.44
CA VAL A 24 9.30 -4.61 14.45
C VAL A 24 8.83 -5.31 15.71
N ALA A 25 9.08 -4.72 16.89
CA ALA A 25 8.67 -5.28 18.17
C ALA A 25 7.14 -5.49 18.25
N LEU A 26 6.37 -4.55 17.72
CA LEU A 26 4.91 -4.63 17.65
C LEU A 26 4.44 -5.85 16.83
N PHE A 27 5.05 -6.08 15.68
CA PHE A 27 4.74 -7.24 14.84
C PHE A 27 5.11 -8.56 15.53
N GLU A 28 6.27 -8.60 16.18
CA GLU A 28 6.71 -9.78 16.93
C GLU A 28 5.76 -10.08 18.10
N ASP A 29 5.32 -9.07 18.82
CA ASP A 29 4.32 -9.21 19.90
C ASP A 29 2.98 -9.76 19.40
N LEU A 30 2.63 -9.51 18.14
CA LEU A 30 1.43 -10.03 17.49
C LEU A 30 1.62 -11.45 16.93
N GLY A 31 2.79 -12.07 17.15
CA GLY A 31 3.09 -13.43 16.74
C GLY A 31 3.65 -13.55 15.33
N CYS A 32 4.11 -12.45 14.75
CA CYS A 32 4.81 -12.48 13.48
C CYS A 32 6.27 -12.88 13.67
N GLU A 33 6.82 -13.58 12.69
CA GLU A 33 8.19 -14.06 12.68
C GLU A 33 8.99 -13.45 11.51
N ALA A 34 10.31 -13.52 11.56
CA ALA A 34 11.21 -13.00 10.52
C ALA A 34 10.88 -11.54 10.11
N VAL A 35 10.52 -10.73 11.09
CA VAL A 35 10.07 -9.35 10.87
C VAL A 35 11.24 -8.45 10.49
N ARG A 36 11.08 -7.74 9.37
CA ARG A 36 12.06 -6.76 8.89
C ARG A 36 11.37 -5.63 8.16
N THR A 37 11.99 -4.46 8.15
CA THR A 37 11.46 -3.27 7.49
C THR A 37 12.29 -2.90 6.27
N TYR A 38 11.66 -2.20 5.34
CA TYR A 38 12.34 -1.59 4.20
C TYR A 38 12.01 -0.11 4.16
N ILE A 39 13.01 0.74 4.23
CA ILE A 39 12.93 2.19 4.40
C ILE A 39 11.98 2.60 5.54
N GLN A 40 11.84 3.90 5.82
CA GLN A 40 11.05 4.36 6.97
C GLN A 40 9.58 4.67 6.64
N SER A 41 9.12 4.34 5.46
CA SER A 41 7.76 4.68 5.00
C SER A 41 6.70 3.63 5.33
N GLY A 42 7.00 2.68 6.22
CA GLY A 42 6.00 1.72 6.70
C GLY A 42 5.85 0.48 5.81
N ASN A 43 6.97 -0.10 5.38
CA ASN A 43 6.99 -1.39 4.68
C ASN A 43 7.56 -2.44 5.63
N VAL A 44 6.76 -3.44 5.99
CA VAL A 44 7.17 -4.52 6.89
C VAL A 44 7.00 -5.87 6.22
N LEU A 45 8.10 -6.63 6.13
CA LEU A 45 8.08 -8.01 5.65
C LEU A 45 8.07 -8.93 6.86
N PHE A 46 7.24 -9.95 6.82
CA PHE A 46 7.07 -10.87 7.95
C PHE A 46 6.51 -12.21 7.53
N GLU A 47 6.58 -13.18 8.42
CA GLU A 47 5.90 -14.46 8.31
C GLU A 47 4.84 -14.57 9.43
N ALA A 48 3.72 -15.19 9.13
CA ALA A 48 2.65 -15.43 10.10
C ALA A 48 1.91 -16.72 9.77
N LYS A 49 1.42 -17.39 10.80
CA LYS A 49 0.61 -18.61 10.65
C LYS A 49 -0.77 -18.30 10.06
N SER A 50 -1.30 -17.14 10.38
CA SER A 50 -2.55 -16.61 9.83
C SER A 50 -2.51 -15.09 9.78
N THR A 51 -3.09 -14.52 8.73
CA THR A 51 -3.24 -13.07 8.57
C THR A 51 -4.68 -12.61 8.81
N GLU A 52 -5.57 -13.52 9.22
CA GLU A 52 -6.96 -13.17 9.51
C GLU A 52 -7.03 -12.13 10.63
N GLY A 53 -7.69 -11.00 10.34
CA GLY A 53 -7.81 -9.88 11.28
C GLY A 53 -6.48 -9.19 11.65
N LEU A 54 -5.36 -9.61 11.07
CA LEU A 54 -4.04 -9.10 11.46
C LEU A 54 -3.87 -7.62 11.15
N ALA A 55 -4.34 -7.15 9.99
CA ALA A 55 -4.26 -5.73 9.63
C ALA A 55 -4.95 -4.84 10.67
N ASP A 56 -6.12 -5.23 11.13
CA ASP A 56 -6.86 -4.50 12.16
C ASP A 56 -6.14 -4.52 13.51
N ARG A 57 -5.57 -5.67 13.89
CA ARG A 57 -4.79 -5.79 15.14
C ARG A 57 -3.53 -4.94 15.11
N ILE A 58 -2.85 -4.88 13.96
CA ILE A 58 -1.68 -4.01 13.78
C ILE A 58 -2.10 -2.54 13.92
N ALA A 59 -3.14 -2.12 13.21
CA ALA A 59 -3.63 -0.74 13.26
C ALA A 59 -4.08 -0.35 14.68
N ALA A 60 -4.81 -1.23 15.38
CA ALA A 60 -5.25 -1.00 16.74
C ALA A 60 -4.08 -0.88 17.72
N ARG A 61 -3.05 -1.71 17.55
CA ARG A 61 -1.87 -1.69 18.41
C ARG A 61 -1.04 -0.43 18.18
N ILE A 62 -0.90 0.03 16.93
CA ILE A 62 -0.25 1.31 16.61
C ILE A 62 -0.99 2.47 17.26
N GLU A 63 -2.31 2.48 17.20
CA GLU A 63 -3.13 3.52 17.84
C GLU A 63 -2.97 3.50 19.37
N ALA A 64 -3.01 2.32 19.98
CA ALA A 64 -2.87 2.16 21.43
C ALA A 64 -1.48 2.60 21.94
N ASP A 65 -0.42 2.21 21.24
CA ASP A 65 0.96 2.44 21.69
C ASP A 65 1.51 3.82 21.29
N HIS A 66 1.05 4.38 20.16
CA HIS A 66 1.61 5.61 19.57
C HIS A 66 0.59 6.71 19.32
N GLY A 67 -0.70 6.45 19.52
CA GLY A 67 -1.77 7.43 19.28
C GLY A 67 -1.97 7.78 17.80
N LEU A 68 -1.50 6.95 16.89
CA LEU A 68 -1.56 7.17 15.45
C LEU A 68 -2.62 6.29 14.79
N ARG A 69 -3.48 6.87 13.97
CA ARG A 69 -4.41 6.14 13.12
C ARG A 69 -3.75 5.88 11.78
N VAL A 70 -3.28 4.65 11.58
CA VAL A 70 -2.52 4.23 10.42
C VAL A 70 -3.28 3.15 9.66
N PRO A 71 -3.72 3.41 8.43
CA PRO A 71 -4.26 2.36 7.56
C PRO A 71 -3.18 1.32 7.26
N VAL A 72 -3.56 0.05 7.32
CA VAL A 72 -2.67 -1.09 7.07
C VAL A 72 -3.30 -1.98 6.02
N VAL A 73 -2.55 -2.27 4.96
CA VAL A 73 -2.94 -3.22 3.92
C VAL A 73 -1.90 -4.33 3.83
N LEU A 74 -2.36 -5.57 3.78
CA LEU A 74 -1.49 -6.74 3.68
C LEU A 74 -1.52 -7.33 2.27
N ARG A 75 -0.36 -7.83 1.82
CA ARG A 75 -0.21 -8.62 0.59
C ARG A 75 0.76 -9.76 0.83
N THR A 76 0.60 -10.84 0.09
CA THR A 76 1.62 -11.90 0.02
C THR A 76 2.71 -11.49 -0.98
N ALA A 77 3.91 -12.04 -0.84
CA ALA A 77 4.99 -11.86 -1.81
C ALA A 77 4.54 -12.23 -3.24
N GLU A 78 3.80 -13.33 -3.36
CA GLU A 78 3.25 -13.80 -4.62
C GLU A 78 2.24 -12.83 -5.22
N ALA A 79 1.38 -12.22 -4.39
CA ALA A 79 0.44 -11.21 -4.85
C ALA A 79 1.14 -9.96 -5.39
N LEU A 80 2.22 -9.52 -4.74
CA LEU A 80 3.02 -8.40 -5.22
C LEU A 80 3.67 -8.70 -6.59
N ALA A 81 4.19 -9.90 -6.78
CA ALA A 81 4.77 -10.32 -8.05
C ALA A 81 3.72 -10.30 -9.17
N ARG A 82 2.52 -10.82 -8.90
CA ARG A 82 1.41 -10.77 -9.87
C ARG A 82 1.00 -9.32 -10.21
N ILE A 83 0.96 -8.44 -9.23
CA ILE A 83 0.65 -7.02 -9.46
C ILE A 83 1.66 -6.39 -10.43
N ARG A 84 2.95 -6.69 -10.28
CA ARG A 84 3.97 -6.23 -11.22
C ARG A 84 3.73 -6.79 -12.63
N ASP A 85 3.47 -8.09 -12.73
CA ASP A 85 3.34 -8.78 -14.02
C ASP A 85 2.07 -8.34 -14.78
N ASP A 86 1.03 -7.93 -14.06
CA ASP A 86 -0.25 -7.47 -14.60
C ASP A 86 -0.27 -5.96 -14.94
N ASN A 87 0.88 -5.30 -15.00
CA ASN A 87 1.00 -3.87 -15.27
C ASN A 87 0.27 -3.46 -16.56
N PRO A 88 -0.77 -2.59 -16.49
CA PRO A 88 -1.50 -2.13 -17.67
C PRO A 88 -0.79 -1.02 -18.46
N PHE A 89 0.35 -0.52 -17.97
CA PHE A 89 1.14 0.55 -18.58
C PHE A 89 2.56 0.08 -18.90
N PRO A 90 2.74 -0.95 -19.76
CA PRO A 90 4.06 -1.56 -19.97
C PRO A 90 5.08 -0.62 -20.61
N ASP A 91 4.62 0.40 -21.34
CA ASP A 91 5.48 1.35 -22.05
C ASP A 91 5.72 2.65 -21.26
N ALA A 92 5.12 2.80 -20.07
CA ALA A 92 5.30 3.99 -19.26
C ALA A 92 6.67 4.00 -18.57
N ASP A 93 7.20 5.21 -18.35
CA ASP A 93 8.37 5.38 -17.50
C ASP A 93 8.07 4.84 -16.10
N PRO A 94 8.87 3.92 -15.54
CA PRO A 94 8.68 3.40 -14.19
C PRO A 94 8.56 4.49 -13.12
N LYS A 95 9.18 5.64 -13.31
CA LYS A 95 9.09 6.79 -12.39
C LYS A 95 7.68 7.40 -12.34
N ALA A 96 6.89 7.21 -13.40
CA ALA A 96 5.51 7.68 -13.46
C ALA A 96 4.51 6.72 -12.80
N LEU A 97 4.93 5.48 -12.51
CA LEU A 97 4.04 4.42 -12.05
C LEU A 97 3.97 4.33 -10.53
N HIS A 98 2.73 4.17 -10.05
CA HIS A 98 2.39 3.95 -8.65
C HIS A 98 1.29 2.89 -8.58
N VAL A 99 1.22 2.19 -7.46
CA VAL A 99 0.13 1.27 -7.15
C VAL A 99 -0.52 1.70 -5.85
N MET A 100 -1.86 1.84 -5.87
CA MET A 100 -2.67 1.97 -4.67
C MET A 100 -3.19 0.59 -4.30
N PHE A 101 -2.76 0.07 -3.17
CA PHE A 101 -3.20 -1.21 -2.65
C PHE A 101 -4.46 -0.98 -1.82
N LEU A 102 -5.57 -1.54 -2.24
CA LEU A 102 -6.84 -1.42 -1.55
C LEU A 102 -6.97 -2.53 -0.52
N ARG A 103 -7.57 -2.21 0.61
CA ARG A 103 -7.87 -3.21 1.64
C ARG A 103 -8.83 -4.27 1.12
N ASP A 104 -9.90 -3.83 0.46
CA ASP A 104 -10.94 -4.69 -0.09
C ASP A 104 -11.12 -4.41 -1.57
N ALA A 105 -11.44 -5.45 -2.34
CA ALA A 105 -11.79 -5.28 -3.75
C ALA A 105 -13.08 -4.48 -3.87
N PRO A 106 -13.10 -3.37 -4.64
CA PRO A 106 -14.27 -2.52 -4.75
C PRO A 106 -15.38 -3.16 -5.59
N ALA A 107 -16.61 -2.77 -5.34
CA ALA A 107 -17.75 -3.16 -6.17
C ALA A 107 -17.59 -2.61 -7.60
N LYS A 108 -17.94 -3.41 -8.60
CA LYS A 108 -17.82 -3.02 -10.02
C LYS A 108 -18.55 -1.72 -10.36
N VAL A 109 -19.70 -1.46 -9.72
CA VAL A 109 -20.48 -0.23 -9.94
C VAL A 109 -19.69 1.00 -9.49
N ARG A 110 -18.94 0.91 -8.40
CA ARG A 110 -18.09 2.01 -7.92
C ARG A 110 -16.89 2.26 -8.84
N VAL A 111 -16.29 1.21 -9.36
CA VAL A 111 -15.20 1.31 -10.32
C VAL A 111 -15.66 2.00 -11.60
N LYS A 112 -16.81 1.62 -12.12
CA LYS A 112 -17.42 2.25 -13.32
C LYS A 112 -17.78 3.72 -13.13
N ALA A 113 -18.09 4.12 -11.90
CA ALA A 113 -18.44 5.49 -11.56
C ALA A 113 -17.23 6.43 -11.40
N LEU A 114 -16.01 5.89 -11.40
CA LEU A 114 -14.80 6.71 -11.33
C LEU A 114 -14.68 7.60 -12.55
N ASP A 115 -14.36 8.88 -12.31
CA ASP A 115 -14.10 9.85 -13.38
C ASP A 115 -12.71 9.59 -13.97
N PRO A 116 -12.59 9.10 -15.22
CA PRO A 116 -11.29 8.84 -15.84
C PRO A 116 -10.48 10.12 -16.11
N ASP A 117 -11.16 11.27 -16.14
CA ASP A 117 -10.54 12.57 -16.39
C ASP A 117 -10.36 13.40 -15.11
N ARG A 118 -10.42 12.76 -13.94
CA ARG A 118 -10.26 13.40 -12.64
C ARG A 118 -8.99 14.26 -12.56
N SER A 119 -7.89 13.77 -13.13
CA SER A 119 -6.60 14.45 -13.16
C SER A 119 -6.07 14.43 -14.58
N PRO A 120 -6.32 15.47 -15.39
CA PRO A 120 -5.90 15.50 -16.78
C PRO A 120 -4.39 15.31 -16.94
N GLY A 121 -4.00 14.45 -17.87
CA GLY A 121 -2.60 14.04 -18.08
C GLY A 121 -2.17 12.81 -17.29
N ASP A 122 -2.92 12.44 -16.25
CA ASP A 122 -2.70 11.22 -15.47
C ASP A 122 -3.70 10.14 -15.90
N ALA A 123 -3.36 8.89 -15.63
CA ALA A 123 -4.22 7.76 -15.96
C ALA A 123 -4.24 6.76 -14.80
N PHE A 124 -5.32 5.98 -14.72
CA PHE A 124 -5.41 4.90 -13.75
C PHE A 124 -6.20 3.71 -14.30
N VAL A 125 -5.90 2.53 -13.79
CA VAL A 125 -6.63 1.29 -14.08
C VAL A 125 -6.85 0.53 -12.78
N VAL A 126 -8.10 0.15 -12.50
CA VAL A 126 -8.44 -0.69 -11.34
C VAL A 126 -8.46 -2.16 -11.76
N ARG A 127 -7.68 -2.98 -11.08
CA ARG A 127 -7.66 -4.44 -11.25
C ARG A 127 -7.74 -5.12 -9.88
N GLY A 128 -8.90 -5.78 -9.60
CA GLY A 128 -9.12 -6.39 -8.30
C GLY A 128 -9.03 -5.38 -7.15
N ALA A 129 -8.19 -5.65 -6.17
CA ALA A 129 -7.96 -4.78 -5.03
C ALA A 129 -6.75 -3.85 -5.23
N ASN A 130 -6.42 -3.51 -6.47
CA ASN A 130 -5.27 -2.66 -6.78
C ASN A 130 -5.65 -1.60 -7.81
N VAL A 131 -5.09 -0.40 -7.66
CA VAL A 131 -5.22 0.67 -8.65
C VAL A 131 -3.82 1.01 -9.17
N TYR A 132 -3.60 0.82 -10.46
CA TYR A 132 -2.39 1.28 -11.13
C TYR A 132 -2.57 2.73 -11.52
N VAL A 133 -1.63 3.58 -11.15
CA VAL A 133 -1.67 5.02 -11.41
C VAL A 133 -0.44 5.42 -12.21
N CYS A 134 -0.66 6.14 -13.29
CA CYS A 134 0.41 6.67 -14.14
C CYS A 134 0.35 8.19 -14.10
N CYS A 135 1.38 8.81 -13.54
CA CYS A 135 1.53 10.27 -13.42
C CYS A 135 2.79 10.74 -14.14
N PRO A 136 2.75 10.97 -15.45
CA PRO A 136 3.94 11.36 -16.23
C PRO A 136 4.62 12.64 -15.74
N ASN A 137 3.85 13.55 -15.14
CA ASN A 137 4.33 14.82 -14.60
C ASN A 137 4.59 14.80 -13.09
N GLY A 138 4.67 13.60 -12.50
CA GLY A 138 4.86 13.41 -11.07
C GLY A 138 3.56 13.44 -10.27
N VAL A 139 3.66 13.15 -8.96
CA VAL A 139 2.50 13.01 -8.07
C VAL A 139 2.17 14.27 -7.27
N ALA A 140 3.01 15.31 -7.34
CA ALA A 140 2.83 16.49 -6.49
C ALA A 140 1.52 17.23 -6.74
N ARG A 141 1.00 17.20 -7.95
CA ARG A 141 -0.22 17.91 -8.36
C ARG A 141 -1.34 16.99 -8.81
N THR A 142 -1.14 15.68 -8.75
CA THR A 142 -2.19 14.74 -9.14
C THR A 142 -3.40 14.84 -8.23
N LYS A 143 -4.58 14.71 -8.82
CA LYS A 143 -5.83 14.57 -8.08
C LYS A 143 -6.20 13.10 -7.81
N LEU A 144 -5.37 12.16 -8.28
CA LEU A 144 -5.51 10.73 -8.04
C LEU A 144 -4.88 10.35 -6.70
N THR A 145 -5.50 10.81 -5.62
CA THR A 145 -5.01 10.64 -4.25
C THR A 145 -5.61 9.42 -3.57
N ASN A 146 -4.94 8.92 -2.51
CA ASN A 146 -5.51 7.88 -1.64
C ASN A 146 -6.89 8.27 -1.14
N ALA A 147 -7.06 9.50 -0.65
CA ALA A 147 -8.33 9.97 -0.11
C ALA A 147 -9.45 9.93 -1.15
N TRP A 148 -9.17 10.31 -2.39
CA TRP A 148 -10.16 10.26 -3.46
C TRP A 148 -10.57 8.82 -3.79
N PHE A 149 -9.61 7.92 -3.97
CA PHE A 149 -9.91 6.51 -4.22
C PHE A 149 -10.66 5.87 -3.05
N ASP A 150 -10.25 6.16 -1.81
CA ASP A 150 -10.92 5.64 -0.62
C ASP A 150 -12.41 6.05 -0.59
N ALA A 151 -12.68 7.34 -0.82
CA ALA A 151 -14.04 7.87 -0.83
C ALA A 151 -14.88 7.28 -1.97
N GLN A 152 -14.33 7.20 -3.18
CA GLN A 152 -15.05 6.72 -4.36
C GLN A 152 -15.28 5.20 -4.32
N LEU A 153 -14.27 4.44 -3.86
CA LEU A 153 -14.32 2.98 -3.88
C LEU A 153 -14.84 2.37 -2.57
N GLY A 154 -15.01 3.19 -1.51
CA GLY A 154 -15.55 2.72 -0.23
C GLY A 154 -14.62 1.76 0.51
N THR A 155 -13.33 1.97 0.43
CA THR A 155 -12.30 1.16 1.09
C THR A 155 -11.16 2.04 1.59
N VAL A 156 -10.08 1.43 2.04
CA VAL A 156 -8.87 2.11 2.49
C VAL A 156 -7.71 1.70 1.60
N SER A 157 -6.86 2.64 1.22
CA SER A 157 -5.72 2.37 0.36
C SER A 157 -4.40 2.85 0.96
N THR A 158 -3.30 2.28 0.46
CA THR A 158 -1.95 2.77 0.69
C THR A 158 -1.16 2.68 -0.62
N GLY A 159 -0.44 3.73 -0.97
CA GLY A 159 0.26 3.83 -2.24
C GLY A 159 1.76 3.59 -2.14
N ARG A 160 2.33 2.99 -3.17
CA ARG A 160 3.79 2.84 -3.34
C ARG A 160 4.18 3.15 -4.78
N ASN A 161 5.35 3.74 -4.95
CA ASN A 161 5.91 3.89 -6.28
C ASN A 161 6.42 2.54 -6.82
N TRP A 162 6.63 2.48 -8.12
CA TRP A 162 7.00 1.26 -8.83
C TRP A 162 8.35 0.69 -8.36
N ARG A 163 9.30 1.56 -8.05
CA ARG A 163 10.61 1.18 -7.54
C ARG A 163 10.49 0.45 -6.20
N THR A 164 9.69 0.98 -5.28
CA THR A 164 9.43 0.36 -3.98
C THR A 164 8.74 -0.99 -4.14
N LEU A 165 7.76 -1.11 -5.02
CA LEU A 165 7.13 -2.39 -5.33
C LEU A 165 8.16 -3.43 -5.79
N GLY A 166 9.01 -3.08 -6.74
CA GLY A 166 10.07 -3.96 -7.22
C GLY A 166 11.02 -4.40 -6.11
N LYS A 167 11.39 -3.48 -5.23
CA LYS A 167 12.28 -3.80 -4.10
C LYS A 167 11.61 -4.70 -3.07
N LEU A 168 10.34 -4.49 -2.78
CA LEU A 168 9.59 -5.37 -1.87
C LEU A 168 9.46 -6.79 -2.43
N ILE A 169 9.26 -6.94 -3.73
CA ILE A 169 9.25 -8.25 -4.40
C ILE A 169 10.61 -8.94 -4.25
N GLU A 170 11.69 -8.23 -4.54
CA GLU A 170 13.06 -8.75 -4.39
C GLU A 170 13.34 -9.22 -2.97
N LEU A 171 12.99 -8.42 -1.97
CA LEU A 171 13.25 -8.72 -0.56
C LEU A 171 12.35 -9.85 -0.01
N SER A 172 11.21 -10.11 -0.63
CA SER A 172 10.26 -11.15 -0.20
C SER A 172 10.43 -12.49 -0.93
N SER A 173 11.37 -12.55 -1.84
CA SER A 173 11.72 -13.78 -2.58
C SER A 173 12.49 -14.76 -1.72
#